data_3e16bd9a0498b8e5e5c237ca63e253a1
#
_entry.id   3e16bd9a0498b8e5e5c237ca63e253a1
#
_cell.length_a   1.000
_cell.length_b   1.000
_cell.length_c   1.000
_cell.angle_alpha   90.00
_cell.angle_beta   90.00
_cell.angle_gamma   90.00
#
_symmetry.space_group_name_H-M   'P 1'
#
loop_
_entity.id
_entity.type
_entity.pdbx_description
1 polymer ?
#
loop_
_entity_poly.entity_id
_entity_poly.type
_entity_poly.pdbx_seq_one_letter_code
_entity_poly.pdbx_strand_id
1 'polypeptide(L)'
;MTQETFSVRSHHGSKSTVEKAAEAIFTACGFFAVLAVASITLYMIFSGTPALFKVGILDILFGTLWQAAATPSFGILYVILTSIVGTFLAILIGVPVGVMTAVFLAEVAPKKLANVVRPAVELLAGIPSVIYGLLGILILNPLMYKMELAVFKGSSTHQYTGGANLISAVLVLALMILPTVINISESALRAVPGHLKSASLALGATKIQTIFQVILPAAKSGILAGVILGVGRAIGETMAVIMVGGN
;
A
#
# COMPACT_ATOMS: atom_id res chain seq x y z
N MET A 1 34.03 -48.67 -16.10
CA MET A 1 33.26 -47.44 -15.98
C MET A 1 33.16 -47.14 -14.49
N THR A 2 34.08 -46.36 -13.97
CA THR A 2 34.16 -45.94 -12.59
C THR A 2 33.31 -44.70 -12.38
N GLN A 3 32.24 -44.77 -11.56
CA GLN A 3 31.46 -43.64 -11.11
C GLN A 3 32.29 -42.85 -10.11
N GLU A 4 32.77 -41.68 -10.52
CA GLU A 4 33.27 -40.66 -9.57
C GLU A 4 32.09 -40.06 -8.83
N THR A 5 31.93 -40.47 -7.59
CA THR A 5 31.02 -39.80 -6.64
C THR A 5 31.60 -38.45 -6.27
N PHE A 6 31.00 -37.39 -6.80
CA PHE A 6 31.30 -36.00 -6.39
C PHE A 6 30.87 -35.79 -4.93
N SER A 7 31.80 -35.97 -4.01
CA SER A 7 31.63 -35.63 -2.61
C SER A 7 31.69 -34.10 -2.44
N VAL A 8 30.52 -33.47 -2.30
CA VAL A 8 30.43 -32.08 -1.84
C VAL A 8 30.85 -32.06 -0.35
N ARG A 9 32.14 -31.89 -0.10
CA ARG A 9 32.62 -31.56 1.24
C ARG A 9 31.99 -30.23 1.66
N SER A 10 31.03 -30.31 2.59
CA SER A 10 30.56 -29.15 3.35
C SER A 10 31.77 -28.59 4.13
N HIS A 11 32.33 -27.48 3.62
CA HIS A 11 33.30 -26.71 4.37
C HIS A 11 32.57 -26.08 5.58
N HIS A 12 32.57 -26.78 6.70
CA HIS A 12 32.36 -26.18 8.01
C HIS A 12 33.66 -25.43 8.37
N GLY A 13 34.01 -24.43 7.53
CA GLY A 13 35.05 -23.48 7.83
C GLY A 13 34.55 -22.58 8.98
N SER A 14 35.37 -22.43 10.00
CA SER A 14 35.18 -21.40 11.03
C SER A 14 34.71 -20.11 10.36
N LYS A 15 33.49 -19.64 10.68
CA LYS A 15 32.97 -18.34 10.21
C LYS A 15 34.06 -17.29 10.37
N SER A 16 34.40 -16.57 9.32
CA SER A 16 35.49 -15.59 9.37
C SER A 16 35.16 -14.54 10.43
N THR A 17 36.16 -13.92 11.02
CA THR A 17 35.98 -12.86 12.03
C THR A 17 35.07 -11.75 11.50
N VAL A 18 35.13 -11.48 10.20
CA VAL A 18 34.27 -10.52 9.49
C VAL A 18 32.81 -10.97 9.48
N GLU A 19 32.52 -12.26 9.24
CA GLU A 19 31.13 -12.77 9.29
C GLU A 19 30.54 -12.67 10.69
N LYS A 20 31.31 -13.01 11.71
CA LYS A 20 30.87 -12.89 13.11
C LYS A 20 30.64 -11.44 13.51
N ALA A 21 31.50 -10.52 13.07
CA ALA A 21 31.31 -9.09 13.30
C ALA A 21 30.07 -8.56 12.57
N ALA A 22 29.86 -8.94 11.32
CA ALA A 22 28.66 -8.58 10.55
C ALA A 22 27.39 -9.13 11.21
N GLU A 23 27.40 -10.42 11.62
CA GLU A 23 26.27 -11.05 12.32
C GLU A 23 25.94 -10.31 13.63
N ALA A 24 26.95 -9.92 14.41
CA ALA A 24 26.77 -9.17 15.64
C ALA A 24 26.19 -7.77 15.39
N ILE A 25 26.68 -7.05 14.36
CA ILE A 25 26.16 -5.72 14.00
C ILE A 25 24.70 -5.83 13.55
N PHE A 26 24.37 -6.76 12.65
CA PHE A 26 22.97 -6.92 12.19
C PHE A 26 22.04 -7.33 13.33
N THR A 27 22.50 -8.21 14.23
CA THR A 27 21.71 -8.59 15.41
C THR A 27 21.50 -7.41 16.34
N ALA A 28 22.52 -6.61 16.61
CA ALA A 28 22.41 -5.41 17.42
C ALA A 28 21.46 -4.36 16.79
N CYS A 29 21.56 -4.13 15.48
CA CYS A 29 20.66 -3.24 14.76
C CYS A 29 19.22 -3.74 14.82
N GLY A 30 18.99 -5.05 14.62
CA GLY A 30 17.66 -5.67 14.74
C GLY A 30 17.08 -5.52 16.15
N PHE A 31 17.88 -5.79 17.18
CA PHE A 31 17.47 -5.62 18.57
C PHE A 31 17.13 -4.15 18.89
N PHE A 32 17.96 -3.22 18.44
CA PHE A 32 17.71 -1.80 18.61
C PHE A 32 16.41 -1.34 17.92
N ALA A 33 16.14 -1.81 16.70
CA ALA A 33 14.90 -1.51 15.99
C ALA A 33 13.66 -2.03 16.75
N VAL A 34 13.70 -3.27 17.24
CA VAL A 34 12.60 -3.84 18.05
C VAL A 34 12.40 -3.05 19.34
N LEU A 35 13.49 -2.71 20.04
CA LEU A 35 13.45 -1.93 21.27
C LEU A 35 12.88 -0.52 21.04
N ALA A 36 13.24 0.13 19.93
CA ALA A 36 12.71 1.43 19.58
C ALA A 36 11.19 1.36 19.34
N VAL A 37 10.72 0.39 18.55
CA VAL A 37 9.28 0.19 18.29
C VAL A 37 8.53 -0.11 19.58
N ALA A 38 9.07 -1.02 20.41
CA ALA A 38 8.49 -1.35 21.72
C ALA A 38 8.40 -0.13 22.63
N SER A 39 9.45 0.69 22.68
CA SER A 39 9.49 1.92 23.50
C SER A 39 8.42 2.94 23.06
N ILE A 40 8.26 3.15 21.74
CA ILE A 40 7.22 4.02 21.19
C ILE A 40 5.84 3.48 21.56
N THR A 41 5.61 2.19 21.39
CA THR A 41 4.33 1.55 21.70
C THR A 41 3.98 1.69 23.19
N LEU A 42 4.93 1.41 24.06
CA LEU A 42 4.75 1.54 25.51
C LEU A 42 4.49 3.00 25.89
N TYR A 43 5.26 3.94 25.34
CA TYR A 43 5.04 5.37 25.58
C TYR A 43 3.62 5.80 25.18
N MET A 44 3.14 5.41 23.99
CA MET A 44 1.79 5.70 23.50
C MET A 44 0.71 5.15 24.44
N ILE A 45 0.87 3.91 24.91
CA ILE A 45 -0.05 3.28 25.86
C ILE A 45 -0.07 4.05 27.18
N PHE A 46 1.09 4.28 27.80
CA PHE A 46 1.17 4.96 29.10
C PHE A 46 0.70 6.40 29.03
N SER A 47 0.98 7.12 27.94
CA SER A 47 0.58 8.51 27.76
C SER A 47 -0.90 8.65 27.39
N GLY A 48 -1.45 7.73 26.59
CA GLY A 48 -2.86 7.77 26.14
C GLY A 48 -3.85 7.23 27.19
N THR A 49 -3.45 6.24 27.97
CA THR A 49 -4.32 5.55 28.94
C THR A 49 -5.03 6.51 29.93
N PRO A 50 -4.37 7.52 30.55
CA PRO A 50 -5.05 8.42 31.46
C PRO A 50 -6.17 9.26 30.79
N ALA A 51 -6.01 9.62 29.51
CA ALA A 51 -7.04 10.33 28.76
C ALA A 51 -8.26 9.44 28.47
N LEU A 52 -8.01 8.18 28.11
CA LEU A 52 -9.07 7.18 27.86
C LEU A 52 -9.93 6.94 29.11
N PHE A 53 -9.31 6.86 30.30
CA PHE A 53 -10.05 6.66 31.56
C PHE A 53 -10.77 7.92 32.03
N LYS A 54 -10.27 9.14 31.72
CA LYS A 54 -10.93 10.39 32.09
C LYS A 54 -12.17 10.70 31.26
N VAL A 55 -12.12 10.42 29.97
CA VAL A 55 -13.20 10.74 29.03
C VAL A 55 -14.19 9.56 28.92
N GLY A 56 -13.74 8.34 29.10
CA GLY A 56 -14.50 7.11 28.85
C GLY A 56 -14.22 6.54 27.46
N ILE A 57 -13.86 5.26 27.41
CA ILE A 57 -13.48 4.58 26.16
C ILE A 57 -14.66 4.56 25.18
N LEU A 58 -15.88 4.32 25.67
CA LEU A 58 -17.10 4.26 24.83
C LEU A 58 -17.46 5.64 24.27
N ASP A 59 -17.30 6.70 25.08
CA ASP A 59 -17.58 8.07 24.65
C ASP A 59 -16.57 8.53 23.58
N ILE A 60 -15.31 8.10 23.66
CA ILE A 60 -14.33 8.37 22.64
C ILE A 60 -14.64 7.60 21.35
N LEU A 61 -14.89 6.29 21.42
CA LEU A 61 -15.08 5.45 20.24
C LEU A 61 -16.38 5.72 19.52
N PHE A 62 -17.46 5.98 20.22
CA PHE A 62 -18.80 6.16 19.66
C PHE A 62 -19.28 7.62 19.68
N GLY A 63 -18.53 8.52 20.31
CA GLY A 63 -18.82 9.95 20.27
C GLY A 63 -18.70 10.49 18.85
N THR A 64 -19.60 11.40 18.51
CA THR A 64 -19.69 12.01 17.17
C THR A 64 -19.14 13.44 17.12
N LEU A 65 -18.91 14.05 18.28
CA LEU A 65 -18.44 15.42 18.36
C LEU A 65 -16.98 15.46 18.81
N TRP A 66 -16.18 16.28 18.12
CA TRP A 66 -14.83 16.61 18.52
C TRP A 66 -14.77 18.11 18.81
N GLN A 67 -14.82 18.47 20.07
CA GLN A 67 -14.76 19.87 20.52
C GLN A 67 -13.86 19.99 21.74
N ALA A 68 -12.93 20.94 21.68
CA ALA A 68 -12.07 21.30 22.80
C ALA A 68 -12.56 22.55 23.57
N ALA A 69 -13.80 23.03 23.29
CA ALA A 69 -14.40 24.24 23.87
C ALA A 69 -14.90 24.02 25.32
N ALA A 70 -15.75 24.89 25.83
CA ALA A 70 -16.21 24.90 27.22
C ALA A 70 -16.82 23.59 27.76
N THR A 71 -17.36 22.75 26.90
CA THR A 71 -17.76 21.37 27.18
C THR A 71 -16.97 20.44 26.28
N PRO A 72 -15.78 19.99 26.70
CA PRO A 72 -14.92 19.19 25.85
C PRO A 72 -15.53 17.81 25.59
N SER A 73 -15.68 17.45 24.31
CA SER A 73 -16.07 16.12 23.85
C SER A 73 -15.06 15.63 22.80
N PHE A 74 -14.63 14.38 22.91
CA PHE A 74 -13.55 13.82 22.08
C PHE A 74 -14.01 12.54 21.39
N GLY A 75 -15.08 12.62 20.58
CA GLY A 75 -15.61 11.50 19.82
C GLY A 75 -14.86 11.31 18.49
N ILE A 76 -14.40 10.09 18.19
CA ILE A 76 -13.66 9.77 16.96
C ILE A 76 -14.43 8.87 15.98
N LEU A 77 -15.72 8.62 16.22
CA LEU A 77 -16.51 7.71 15.38
C LEU A 77 -16.48 8.09 13.89
N TYR A 78 -16.68 9.37 13.58
CA TYR A 78 -16.65 9.83 12.19
C TYR A 78 -15.25 9.67 11.56
N VAL A 79 -14.19 9.88 12.31
CA VAL A 79 -12.82 9.68 11.83
C VAL A 79 -12.57 8.21 11.50
N ILE A 80 -13.03 7.30 12.35
CA ILE A 80 -12.94 5.84 12.11
C ILE A 80 -13.73 5.46 10.86
N LEU A 81 -14.98 5.89 10.74
CA LEU A 81 -15.84 5.57 9.59
C LEU A 81 -15.26 6.14 8.29
N THR A 82 -14.80 7.38 8.31
CA THR A 82 -14.18 8.03 7.14
C THR A 82 -12.91 7.30 6.72
N SER A 83 -12.07 6.88 7.66
CA SER A 83 -10.86 6.11 7.38
C SER A 83 -11.18 4.75 6.77
N ILE A 84 -12.16 4.03 7.30
CA ILE A 84 -12.59 2.72 6.76
C ILE A 84 -13.14 2.89 5.34
N VAL A 85 -14.07 3.83 5.14
CA VAL A 85 -14.70 4.07 3.83
C VAL A 85 -13.67 4.57 2.83
N GLY A 86 -12.81 5.50 3.21
CA GLY A 86 -11.76 6.05 2.36
C GLY A 86 -10.76 4.97 1.92
N THR A 87 -10.29 4.15 2.86
CA THR A 87 -9.40 3.03 2.55
C THR A 87 -10.07 2.01 1.65
N PHE A 88 -11.32 1.62 1.95
CA PHE A 88 -12.08 0.67 1.12
C PHE A 88 -12.25 1.16 -0.32
N LEU A 89 -12.63 2.42 -0.51
CA LEU A 89 -12.79 3.01 -1.84
C LEU A 89 -11.45 3.11 -2.58
N ALA A 90 -10.37 3.46 -1.89
CA ALA A 90 -9.03 3.50 -2.47
C ALA A 90 -8.56 2.12 -2.94
N ILE A 91 -8.83 1.07 -2.17
CA ILE A 91 -8.55 -0.32 -2.54
C ILE A 91 -9.40 -0.74 -3.72
N LEU A 92 -10.70 -0.41 -3.72
CA LEU A 92 -11.63 -0.75 -4.80
C LEU A 92 -11.19 -0.18 -6.16
N ILE A 93 -10.53 0.98 -6.16
CA ILE A 93 -9.98 1.61 -7.36
C ILE A 93 -8.55 1.12 -7.64
N GLY A 94 -7.68 1.20 -6.66
CA GLY A 94 -6.25 0.98 -6.83
C GLY A 94 -5.86 -0.47 -7.10
N VAL A 95 -6.53 -1.43 -6.45
CA VAL A 95 -6.19 -2.85 -6.63
C VAL A 95 -6.52 -3.36 -8.04
N PRO A 96 -7.73 -3.17 -8.59
CA PRO A 96 -8.00 -3.61 -9.96
C PRO A 96 -7.07 -2.95 -10.98
N VAL A 97 -6.84 -1.65 -10.88
CA VAL A 97 -5.93 -0.92 -11.77
C VAL A 97 -4.50 -1.44 -11.62
N GLY A 98 -4.02 -1.65 -10.40
CA GLY A 98 -2.69 -2.17 -10.12
C GLY A 98 -2.47 -3.58 -10.67
N VAL A 99 -3.40 -4.49 -10.41
CA VAL A 99 -3.32 -5.88 -10.90
C VAL A 99 -3.41 -5.94 -12.43
N MET A 100 -4.32 -5.17 -13.05
CA MET A 100 -4.42 -5.12 -14.51
C MET A 100 -3.15 -4.55 -15.14
N THR A 101 -2.56 -3.52 -14.53
CA THR A 101 -1.26 -2.97 -14.97
C THR A 101 -0.15 -4.00 -14.84
N ALA A 102 -0.11 -4.76 -13.74
CA ALA A 102 0.86 -5.84 -13.55
C ALA A 102 0.73 -6.94 -14.62
N VAL A 103 -0.50 -7.38 -14.92
CA VAL A 103 -0.78 -8.35 -16.00
C VAL A 103 -0.33 -7.79 -17.34
N PHE A 104 -0.65 -6.55 -17.63
CA PHE A 104 -0.21 -5.89 -18.87
C PHE A 104 1.32 -5.86 -18.99
N LEU A 105 2.03 -5.46 -17.94
CA LEU A 105 3.50 -5.37 -17.94
C LEU A 105 4.18 -6.75 -17.99
N ALA A 106 3.59 -7.76 -17.35
CA ALA A 106 4.17 -9.10 -17.31
C ALA A 106 3.96 -9.88 -18.63
N GLU A 107 2.77 -9.77 -19.24
CA GLU A 107 2.34 -10.72 -20.29
C GLU A 107 2.04 -10.07 -21.65
N VAL A 108 1.71 -8.79 -21.68
CA VAL A 108 1.20 -8.12 -22.90
C VAL A 108 2.17 -7.07 -23.44
N ALA A 109 2.74 -6.27 -22.57
CA ALA A 109 3.56 -5.11 -22.95
C ALA A 109 4.79 -5.51 -23.77
N PRO A 110 5.09 -4.75 -24.85
CA PRO A 110 6.35 -4.93 -25.57
C PRO A 110 7.53 -4.60 -24.65
N LYS A 111 8.65 -5.30 -24.81
CA LYS A 111 9.85 -5.15 -23.95
C LYS A 111 10.31 -3.71 -23.82
N LYS A 112 10.24 -2.91 -24.87
CA LYS A 112 10.62 -1.49 -24.86
C LYS A 112 9.77 -0.69 -23.89
N LEU A 113 8.45 -0.87 -23.91
CA LEU A 113 7.51 -0.18 -23.03
C LEU A 113 7.69 -0.62 -21.58
N ALA A 114 7.76 -1.94 -21.33
CA ALA A 114 7.96 -2.49 -20.01
C ALA A 114 9.26 -1.99 -19.34
N ASN A 115 10.34 -1.85 -20.11
CA ASN A 115 11.63 -1.34 -19.62
C ASN A 115 11.60 0.14 -19.23
N VAL A 116 10.64 0.92 -19.69
CA VAL A 116 10.46 2.32 -19.29
C VAL A 116 9.46 2.44 -18.14
N VAL A 117 8.36 1.70 -18.21
CA VAL A 117 7.28 1.82 -17.22
C VAL A 117 7.69 1.23 -15.85
N ARG A 118 8.43 0.10 -15.80
CA ARG A 118 8.87 -0.48 -14.52
C ARG A 118 9.71 0.47 -13.67
N PRO A 119 10.82 1.04 -14.19
CA PRO A 119 11.58 2.01 -13.41
C PRO A 119 10.74 3.21 -12.98
N ALA A 120 9.78 3.66 -13.80
CA ALA A 120 8.87 4.74 -13.43
C ALA A 120 7.96 4.35 -12.24
N VAL A 121 7.42 3.13 -12.24
CA VAL A 121 6.63 2.60 -11.12
C VAL A 121 7.49 2.41 -9.86
N GLU A 122 8.73 1.95 -10.01
CA GLU A 122 9.68 1.82 -8.90
C GLU A 122 10.04 3.19 -8.30
N LEU A 123 10.26 4.20 -9.13
CA LEU A 123 10.50 5.57 -8.66
C LEU A 123 9.29 6.11 -7.89
N LEU A 124 8.07 5.88 -8.38
CA LEU A 124 6.84 6.24 -7.66
C LEU A 124 6.77 5.56 -6.28
N ALA A 125 7.20 4.31 -6.16
CA ALA A 125 7.24 3.61 -4.86
C ALA A 125 8.17 4.27 -3.84
N GLY A 126 9.24 4.93 -4.31
CA GLY A 126 10.24 5.63 -3.49
C GLY A 126 9.86 7.06 -3.09
N ILE A 127 8.79 7.62 -3.64
CA ILE A 127 8.36 8.99 -3.30
C ILE A 127 7.78 9.02 -1.87
N PRO A 128 8.25 9.92 -0.98
CA PRO A 128 7.67 10.12 0.34
C PRO A 128 6.18 10.52 0.26
N SER A 129 5.36 10.00 1.18
CA SER A 129 3.91 10.23 1.19
C SER A 129 3.52 11.72 1.27
N VAL A 130 4.32 12.52 1.97
CA VAL A 130 4.13 13.98 2.07
C VAL A 130 4.13 14.66 0.69
N ILE A 131 4.96 14.17 -0.25
CA ILE A 131 5.00 14.72 -1.62
C ILE A 131 3.71 14.39 -2.36
N TYR A 132 3.15 13.17 -2.18
CA TYR A 132 1.84 12.83 -2.73
C TYR A 132 0.74 13.73 -2.17
N GLY A 133 0.78 14.02 -0.86
CA GLY A 133 -0.12 14.99 -0.21
C GLY A 133 0.01 16.39 -0.80
N LEU A 134 1.24 16.88 -0.97
CA LEU A 134 1.50 18.18 -1.57
C LEU A 134 1.01 18.28 -3.03
N LEU A 135 1.29 17.27 -3.85
CA LEU A 135 0.76 17.18 -5.22
C LEU A 135 -0.77 17.12 -5.23
N GLY A 136 -1.36 16.42 -4.27
CA GLY A 136 -2.80 16.37 -4.07
C GLY A 136 -3.40 17.76 -3.83
N ILE A 137 -2.81 18.54 -2.92
CA ILE A 137 -3.26 19.92 -2.68
C ILE A 137 -3.09 20.80 -3.92
N LEU A 138 -1.95 20.71 -4.61
CA LEU A 138 -1.62 21.62 -5.71
C LEU A 138 -2.35 21.27 -7.00
N ILE A 139 -2.62 20.01 -7.26
CA ILE A 139 -3.18 19.56 -8.55
C ILE A 139 -4.59 19.00 -8.38
N LEU A 140 -4.77 18.08 -7.41
CA LEU A 140 -6.02 17.35 -7.30
C LEU A 140 -7.13 18.17 -6.65
N ASN A 141 -6.85 18.90 -5.57
CA ASN A 141 -7.86 19.72 -4.90
C ASN A 141 -8.42 20.82 -5.82
N PRO A 142 -7.63 21.58 -6.60
CA PRO A 142 -8.19 22.54 -7.57
C PRO A 142 -9.04 21.87 -8.66
N LEU A 143 -8.68 20.66 -9.07
CA LEU A 143 -9.48 19.89 -10.04
C LEU A 143 -10.83 19.45 -9.44
N MET A 144 -10.79 18.92 -8.23
CA MET A 144 -11.99 18.52 -7.48
C MET A 144 -12.90 19.71 -7.17
N TYR A 145 -12.33 20.87 -6.83
CA TYR A 145 -13.09 22.10 -6.62
C TYR A 145 -13.83 22.55 -7.88
N LYS A 146 -13.19 22.47 -9.05
CA LYS A 146 -13.87 22.74 -10.33
C LYS A 146 -15.02 21.78 -10.59
N MET A 147 -14.84 20.50 -10.27
CA MET A 147 -15.91 19.49 -10.37
C MET A 147 -17.05 19.79 -9.37
N GLU A 148 -16.71 20.14 -8.14
CA GLU A 148 -17.66 20.54 -7.10
C GLU A 148 -18.51 21.74 -7.55
N LEU A 149 -17.87 22.77 -8.09
CA LEU A 149 -18.55 23.94 -8.66
C LEU A 149 -19.46 23.57 -9.84
N ALA A 150 -19.07 22.64 -10.69
CA ALA A 150 -19.85 22.22 -11.84
C ALA A 150 -21.11 21.40 -11.42
N VAL A 151 -20.94 20.52 -10.44
CA VAL A 151 -22.01 19.62 -9.97
C VAL A 151 -23.04 20.35 -9.10
N PHE A 152 -22.56 21.19 -8.18
CA PHE A 152 -23.41 21.89 -7.21
C PHE A 152 -23.71 23.34 -7.57
N LYS A 153 -23.56 23.71 -8.83
CA LYS A 153 -23.84 25.04 -9.35
C LYS A 153 -25.28 25.46 -9.03
N GLY A 154 -25.43 26.47 -8.18
CA GLY A 154 -26.77 26.99 -7.78
C GLY A 154 -27.39 26.34 -6.55
N SER A 155 -26.72 25.42 -5.87
CA SER A 155 -27.15 24.90 -4.56
C SER A 155 -26.82 25.90 -3.46
N SER A 156 -27.83 26.40 -2.75
CA SER A 156 -27.68 27.32 -1.61
C SER A 156 -27.32 26.59 -0.30
N THR A 157 -27.46 25.26 -0.27
CA THR A 157 -27.22 24.42 0.91
C THR A 157 -25.85 23.74 0.91
N HIS A 158 -25.16 23.70 -0.24
CA HIS A 158 -23.87 23.04 -0.35
C HIS A 158 -22.74 23.92 0.17
N GLN A 159 -21.95 23.41 1.12
CA GLN A 159 -20.74 24.08 1.60
C GLN A 159 -19.55 23.62 0.75
N TYR A 160 -18.95 24.54 0.02
CA TYR A 160 -17.81 24.24 -0.83
C TYR A 160 -16.56 23.96 0.01
N THR A 161 -15.89 22.86 -0.26
CA THR A 161 -14.72 22.39 0.49
C THR A 161 -13.39 22.89 -0.07
N GLY A 162 -13.43 23.61 -1.21
CA GLY A 162 -12.20 23.98 -1.92
C GLY A 162 -11.49 22.80 -2.55
N GLY A 163 -12.19 21.68 -2.71
CA GLY A 163 -11.65 20.42 -3.24
C GLY A 163 -10.97 19.54 -2.20
N ALA A 164 -10.80 20.02 -0.96
CA ALA A 164 -10.31 19.20 0.15
C ALA A 164 -11.48 18.33 0.67
N ASN A 165 -11.58 17.13 0.17
CA ASN A 165 -12.67 16.21 0.47
C ASN A 165 -12.25 14.74 0.45
N LEU A 166 -13.15 13.86 0.86
CA LEU A 166 -12.89 12.41 0.90
C LEU A 166 -12.50 11.84 -0.48
N ILE A 167 -13.09 12.33 -1.56
CA ILE A 167 -12.79 11.82 -2.90
C ILE A 167 -11.34 12.13 -3.29
N SER A 168 -10.87 13.34 -2.99
CA SER A 168 -9.46 13.73 -3.18
C SER A 168 -8.52 12.83 -2.38
N ALA A 169 -8.84 12.57 -1.12
CA ALA A 169 -8.06 11.67 -0.28
C ALA A 169 -8.05 10.23 -0.83
N VAL A 170 -9.20 9.71 -1.26
CA VAL A 170 -9.33 8.37 -1.88
C VAL A 170 -8.48 8.25 -3.14
N LEU A 171 -8.47 9.25 -4.00
CA LEU A 171 -7.69 9.22 -5.24
C LEU A 171 -6.18 9.24 -4.97
N VAL A 172 -5.71 10.09 -4.05
CA VAL A 172 -4.29 10.10 -3.64
C VAL A 172 -3.90 8.77 -3.03
N LEU A 173 -4.73 8.22 -2.15
CA LEU A 173 -4.48 6.94 -1.50
C LEU A 173 -4.45 5.80 -2.51
N ALA A 174 -5.38 5.78 -3.48
CA ALA A 174 -5.38 4.81 -4.58
C ALA A 174 -4.09 4.89 -5.42
N LEU A 175 -3.62 6.11 -5.75
CA LEU A 175 -2.36 6.30 -6.47
C LEU A 175 -1.15 5.78 -5.69
N MET A 176 -1.13 5.96 -4.38
CA MET A 176 -0.03 5.54 -3.52
C MET A 176 0.10 4.03 -3.38
N ILE A 177 -0.99 3.29 -3.45
CA ILE A 177 -0.93 1.81 -3.37
C ILE A 177 -0.55 1.16 -4.69
N LEU A 178 -0.76 1.84 -5.84
CA LEU A 178 -0.49 1.29 -7.16
C LEU A 178 0.91 0.70 -7.30
N PRO A 179 2.02 1.40 -6.97
CA PRO A 179 3.36 0.86 -7.15
C PRO A 179 3.58 -0.46 -6.38
N THR A 180 3.07 -0.55 -5.16
CA THR A 180 3.19 -1.75 -4.33
C THR A 180 2.45 -2.93 -4.95
N VAL A 181 1.19 -2.72 -5.36
CA VAL A 181 0.36 -3.76 -5.98
C VAL A 181 0.95 -4.18 -7.33
N ILE A 182 1.39 -3.23 -8.15
CA ILE A 182 1.96 -3.51 -9.48
C ILE A 182 3.23 -4.34 -9.35
N ASN A 183 4.21 -3.89 -8.57
CA ASN A 183 5.53 -4.53 -8.50
C ASN A 183 5.46 -5.96 -7.95
N ILE A 184 4.68 -6.18 -6.89
CA ILE A 184 4.56 -7.51 -6.29
C ILE A 184 3.74 -8.44 -7.19
N SER A 185 2.63 -7.96 -7.75
CA SER A 185 1.81 -8.75 -8.67
C SER A 185 2.55 -9.10 -9.96
N GLU A 186 3.31 -8.15 -10.54
CA GLU A 186 4.14 -8.41 -11.71
C GLU A 186 5.21 -9.47 -11.44
N SER A 187 5.89 -9.37 -10.29
CA SER A 187 6.89 -10.35 -9.86
C SER A 187 6.27 -11.74 -9.69
N ALA A 188 5.09 -11.82 -9.10
CA ALA A 188 4.35 -13.08 -8.94
C ALA A 188 3.94 -13.69 -10.28
N LEU A 189 3.45 -12.88 -11.22
CA LEU A 189 3.08 -13.33 -12.58
C LEU A 189 4.30 -13.86 -13.34
N ARG A 190 5.44 -13.20 -13.20
CA ARG A 190 6.71 -13.63 -13.85
C ARG A 190 7.31 -14.87 -13.23
N ALA A 191 7.01 -15.15 -11.97
CA ALA A 191 7.47 -16.36 -11.28
C ALA A 191 6.71 -17.63 -11.74
N VAL A 192 5.59 -17.49 -12.45
CA VAL A 192 4.85 -18.63 -13.00
C VAL A 192 5.71 -19.38 -14.01
N PRO A 193 5.89 -20.72 -13.86
CA PRO A 193 6.71 -21.51 -14.75
C PRO A 193 6.24 -21.45 -16.21
N GLY A 194 7.17 -21.16 -17.14
CA GLY A 194 6.86 -20.98 -18.56
C GLY A 194 6.24 -22.21 -19.24
N HIS A 195 6.50 -23.42 -18.72
CA HIS A 195 5.91 -24.64 -19.27
C HIS A 195 4.38 -24.70 -19.14
N LEU A 196 3.80 -24.07 -18.10
CA LEU A 196 2.33 -23.96 -17.96
C LEU A 196 1.72 -23.15 -19.11
N LYS A 197 2.39 -22.05 -19.47
CA LYS A 197 1.99 -21.19 -20.59
C LYS A 197 2.09 -21.93 -21.91
N SER A 198 3.23 -22.61 -22.15
CA SER A 198 3.46 -23.36 -23.36
C SER A 198 2.48 -24.54 -23.52
N ALA A 199 2.16 -25.25 -22.42
CA ALA A 199 1.18 -26.35 -22.41
C ALA A 199 -0.23 -25.84 -22.76
N SER A 200 -0.66 -24.72 -22.19
CA SER A 200 -1.95 -24.12 -22.51
C SER A 200 -2.09 -23.74 -23.99
N LEU A 201 -1.05 -23.11 -24.54
CA LEU A 201 -1.02 -22.73 -25.95
C LEU A 201 -0.99 -23.98 -26.89
N ALA A 202 -0.28 -25.06 -26.49
CA ALA A 202 -0.23 -26.30 -27.24
C ALA A 202 -1.59 -27.01 -27.30
N LEU A 203 -2.44 -26.83 -26.29
CA LEU A 203 -3.82 -27.32 -26.27
C LEU A 203 -4.80 -26.41 -27.07
N GLY A 204 -4.30 -25.41 -27.79
CA GLY A 204 -5.09 -24.51 -28.62
C GLY A 204 -5.73 -23.35 -27.92
N ALA A 205 -5.40 -23.07 -26.62
CA ALA A 205 -5.89 -21.91 -25.94
C ALA A 205 -5.31 -20.64 -26.55
N THR A 206 -6.13 -19.56 -26.58
CA THR A 206 -5.64 -18.24 -27.00
C THR A 206 -4.74 -17.62 -25.92
N LYS A 207 -3.94 -16.63 -26.29
CA LYS A 207 -3.09 -15.90 -25.33
C LYS A 207 -3.89 -15.32 -24.18
N ILE A 208 -5.06 -14.77 -24.45
CA ILE A 208 -5.95 -14.19 -23.43
C ILE A 208 -6.47 -15.28 -22.49
N GLN A 209 -6.94 -16.41 -23.01
CA GLN A 209 -7.37 -17.55 -22.19
C GLN A 209 -6.23 -18.06 -21.30
N THR A 210 -5.02 -18.19 -21.85
CA THR A 210 -3.84 -18.61 -21.08
C THR A 210 -3.55 -17.65 -19.93
N ILE A 211 -3.63 -16.34 -20.15
CA ILE A 211 -3.40 -15.33 -19.09
C ILE A 211 -4.44 -15.48 -17.97
N PHE A 212 -5.73 -15.46 -18.31
CA PHE A 212 -6.78 -15.42 -17.30
C PHE A 212 -7.10 -16.78 -16.67
N GLN A 213 -6.93 -17.88 -17.38
CA GLN A 213 -7.29 -19.23 -16.89
C GLN A 213 -6.11 -20.03 -16.34
N VAL A 214 -4.87 -19.66 -16.68
CA VAL A 214 -3.67 -20.41 -16.26
C VAL A 214 -2.73 -19.53 -15.45
N ILE A 215 -2.25 -18.41 -16.01
CA ILE A 215 -1.19 -17.59 -15.39
C ILE A 215 -1.73 -16.86 -14.16
N LEU A 216 -2.85 -16.18 -14.28
CA LEU A 216 -3.45 -15.40 -13.19
C LEU A 216 -3.84 -16.28 -11.98
N PRO A 217 -4.51 -17.45 -12.17
CA PRO A 217 -4.77 -18.37 -11.07
C PRO A 217 -3.50 -18.99 -10.47
N ALA A 218 -2.48 -19.27 -11.27
CA ALA A 218 -1.21 -19.78 -10.78
C ALA A 218 -0.46 -18.75 -9.91
N ALA A 219 -0.55 -17.46 -10.25
CA ALA A 219 0.07 -16.37 -9.51
C ALA A 219 -0.78 -15.82 -8.34
N LYS A 220 -1.98 -16.35 -8.10
CA LYS A 220 -2.98 -15.78 -7.17
C LYS A 220 -2.45 -15.48 -5.77
N SER A 221 -1.62 -16.37 -5.22
CA SER A 221 -1.05 -16.19 -3.87
C SER A 221 -0.10 -15.00 -3.79
N GLY A 222 0.74 -14.81 -4.81
CA GLY A 222 1.63 -13.66 -4.88
C GLY A 222 0.90 -12.35 -5.18
N ILE A 223 -0.13 -12.39 -6.03
CA ILE A 223 -0.99 -11.23 -6.28
C ILE A 223 -1.71 -10.82 -4.99
N LEU A 224 -2.27 -11.79 -4.27
CA LEU A 224 -2.93 -11.53 -2.98
C LEU A 224 -1.96 -10.93 -1.95
N ALA A 225 -0.72 -11.40 -1.91
CA ALA A 225 0.31 -10.80 -1.07
C ALA A 225 0.56 -9.33 -1.43
N GLY A 226 0.64 -9.01 -2.73
CA GLY A 226 0.74 -7.62 -3.22
C GLY A 226 -0.45 -6.76 -2.82
N VAL A 227 -1.65 -7.29 -2.90
CA VAL A 227 -2.88 -6.62 -2.46
C VAL A 227 -2.86 -6.37 -0.95
N ILE A 228 -2.54 -7.37 -0.13
CA ILE A 228 -2.48 -7.24 1.33
C ILE A 228 -1.45 -6.18 1.74
N LEU A 229 -0.27 -6.16 1.11
CA LEU A 229 0.75 -5.15 1.38
C LEU A 229 0.29 -3.75 0.94
N GLY A 230 -0.40 -3.63 -0.18
CA GLY A 230 -1.03 -2.39 -0.62
C GLY A 230 -2.10 -1.89 0.37
N VAL A 231 -2.94 -2.80 0.87
CA VAL A 231 -3.95 -2.50 1.92
C VAL A 231 -3.28 -2.04 3.21
N GLY A 232 -2.24 -2.76 3.66
CA GLY A 232 -1.49 -2.37 4.85
C GLY A 232 -0.88 -0.96 4.73
N ARG A 233 -0.37 -0.61 3.55
CA ARG A 233 0.13 0.73 3.25
C ARG A 233 -0.99 1.77 3.28
N ALA A 234 -2.16 1.47 2.72
CA ALA A 234 -3.31 2.36 2.72
C ALA A 234 -3.83 2.66 4.12
N ILE A 235 -3.93 1.64 4.98
CA ILE A 235 -4.40 1.80 6.37
C ILE A 235 -3.42 2.64 7.19
N GLY A 236 -2.10 2.49 6.93
CA GLY A 236 -1.06 3.22 7.66
C GLY A 236 -0.83 4.65 7.19
N GLU A 237 -1.49 5.09 6.10
CA GLU A 237 -1.27 6.42 5.54
C GLU A 237 -2.05 7.49 6.29
N THR A 238 -1.32 8.41 6.90
CA THR A 238 -1.90 9.54 7.65
C THR A 238 -1.59 10.89 7.01
N MET A 239 -0.33 11.12 6.62
CA MET A 239 0.12 12.44 6.19
C MET A 239 -0.52 12.91 4.90
N ALA A 240 -0.53 12.08 3.85
CA ALA A 240 -1.14 12.46 2.58
C ALA A 240 -2.65 12.65 2.71
N VAL A 241 -3.32 11.81 3.51
CA VAL A 241 -4.78 11.89 3.72
C VAL A 241 -5.16 13.18 4.46
N ILE A 242 -4.46 13.53 5.56
CA ILE A 242 -4.71 14.77 6.30
C ILE A 242 -4.49 16.01 5.41
N MET A 243 -3.43 16.00 4.59
CA MET A 243 -3.12 17.13 3.72
C MET A 243 -4.19 17.36 2.64
N VAL A 244 -4.75 16.31 2.08
CA VAL A 244 -5.64 16.38 0.90
C VAL A 244 -7.12 16.32 1.28
N GLY A 245 -7.45 15.60 2.35
CA GLY A 245 -8.84 15.40 2.79
C GLY A 245 -9.46 16.61 3.49
N GLY A 246 -8.64 17.55 3.94
CA GLY A 246 -9.06 18.67 4.78
C GLY A 246 -9.16 18.31 6.27
N ASN A 247 -9.12 19.33 7.11
CA ASN A 247 -9.31 19.26 8.57
C ASN A 247 -10.71 19.75 8.92
#